data_aa0fd56beb92c6937fdc0d9cca730a40
#
_entry.id   aa0fd56beb92c6937fdc0d9cca730a40
#
_cell.length_a   1.000
_cell.length_b   1.000
_cell.length_c   1.000
_cell.angle_alpha   90.00
_cell.angle_beta   90.00
_cell.angle_gamma   90.00
#
_symmetry.space_group_name_H-M   'P 1'
#
loop_
_entity.id
_entity.type
_entity.pdbx_description
1 polymer ?
#
loop_
_entity_poly.entity_id
_entity_poly.type
_entity_poly.pdbx_seq_one_letter_code
_entity_poly.pdbx_strand_id
1 'polypeptide(L)'
;MNNFSNTHLHPIEKASALDSRFRLFFQNPRKILKNYVRQGMTILDLGCGTGYFTLEIAKLLNNNGKVIAVDVQEGMLDILRQKLQNNELQRLIEIHNSPENTLCLSERVDFIFAFYSFHEMKYIDNIISDLIRKVKPETKIFISEQKLHVSKNAFYKIIAKMENNGFEICERPIICCSRAVIMRTK
;
A
#
# COMPACT_ATOMS: atom_id res chain seq x y z
N MET A 1 -25.56 -0.59 -14.37
CA MET A 1 -25.63 -0.61 -12.89
C MET A 1 -24.59 -1.63 -12.41
N ASN A 2 -23.45 -1.17 -11.92
CA ASN A 2 -22.31 -2.01 -11.57
C ASN A 2 -22.36 -2.32 -10.07
N ASN A 3 -22.68 -3.57 -9.74
CA ASN A 3 -22.61 -4.09 -8.39
C ASN A 3 -21.12 -4.26 -7.97
N PHE A 4 -20.51 -3.20 -7.45
CA PHE A 4 -19.34 -3.25 -6.56
C PHE A 4 -19.79 -3.16 -5.09
N SER A 5 -20.97 -3.70 -4.77
CA SER A 5 -21.51 -3.68 -3.42
C SER A 5 -21.15 -4.98 -2.69
N ASN A 6 -19.93 -5.06 -2.20
CA ASN A 6 -19.50 -5.81 -1.01
C ASN A 6 -17.97 -5.68 -0.84
N THR A 7 -17.49 -4.46 -0.70
CA THR A 7 -16.13 -4.24 -0.17
C THR A 7 -16.20 -4.45 1.34
N HIS A 8 -15.93 -5.66 1.79
CA HIS A 8 -15.74 -5.91 3.22
C HIS A 8 -14.31 -5.53 3.57
N LEU A 9 -14.16 -4.42 4.30
CA LEU A 9 -12.92 -4.10 5.00
C LEU A 9 -12.47 -5.30 5.84
N HIS A 10 -11.18 -5.57 5.88
CA HIS A 10 -10.65 -6.70 6.64
C HIS A 10 -11.03 -6.56 8.13
N PRO A 11 -11.68 -7.56 8.75
CA PRO A 11 -12.11 -7.44 10.16
C PRO A 11 -10.92 -7.24 11.09
N ILE A 12 -11.00 -6.25 11.99
CA ILE A 12 -9.96 -5.94 12.99
C ILE A 12 -9.65 -7.16 13.86
N GLU A 13 -10.68 -7.98 14.17
CA GLU A 13 -10.51 -9.21 14.96
C GLU A 13 -9.56 -10.23 14.30
N LYS A 14 -9.37 -10.15 12.98
CA LYS A 14 -8.43 -10.99 12.23
C LYS A 14 -7.08 -10.31 11.99
N ALA A 15 -6.82 -9.16 12.60
CA ALA A 15 -5.57 -8.42 12.43
C ALA A 15 -4.33 -9.25 12.79
N SER A 16 -4.43 -10.14 13.78
CA SER A 16 -3.35 -11.07 14.15
C SER A 16 -2.97 -12.04 13.02
N ALA A 17 -3.93 -12.42 12.16
CA ALA A 17 -3.65 -13.27 11.00
C ALA A 17 -2.85 -12.53 9.92
N LEU A 18 -2.94 -11.19 9.86
CA LEU A 18 -2.15 -10.36 8.95
C LEU A 18 -0.66 -10.37 9.31
N ASP A 19 -0.33 -10.62 10.57
CA ASP A 19 1.03 -10.65 11.12
C ASP A 19 1.56 -12.09 11.32
N SER A 20 0.85 -13.11 10.82
CA SER A 20 1.21 -14.50 11.08
C SER A 20 2.59 -14.86 10.50
N ARG A 21 3.35 -15.72 11.22
CA ARG A 21 4.66 -16.24 10.77
C ARG A 21 4.59 -16.97 9.43
N PHE A 22 3.43 -17.55 9.08
CA PHE A 22 3.18 -18.15 7.76
C PHE A 22 3.22 -17.12 6.63
N ARG A 23 2.74 -15.89 6.87
CA ARG A 23 2.83 -14.81 5.89
C ARG A 23 4.29 -14.43 5.59
N LEU A 24 5.17 -14.43 6.60
CA LEU A 24 6.61 -14.18 6.43
C LEU A 24 7.27 -15.19 5.47
N PHE A 25 6.84 -16.44 5.46
CA PHE A 25 7.40 -17.48 4.60
C PHE A 25 7.06 -17.23 3.12
N PHE A 26 5.80 -16.87 2.83
CA PHE A 26 5.32 -16.68 1.44
C PHE A 26 5.43 -15.25 0.94
N GLN A 27 5.41 -14.26 1.84
CA GLN A 27 5.39 -12.83 1.53
C GLN A 27 6.41 -12.09 2.40
N ASN A 28 7.67 -12.48 2.28
CA ASN A 28 8.75 -11.81 3.02
C ASN A 28 8.86 -10.34 2.56
N PRO A 29 8.53 -9.35 3.44
CA PRO A 29 8.46 -7.95 3.04
C PRO A 29 9.80 -7.44 2.51
N ARG A 30 10.91 -7.81 3.16
CA ARG A 30 12.24 -7.38 2.76
C ARG A 30 12.61 -7.86 1.36
N LYS A 31 12.26 -9.12 1.01
CA LYS A 31 12.53 -9.67 -0.33
C LYS A 31 11.71 -8.93 -1.40
N ILE A 32 10.47 -8.54 -1.07
CA ILE A 32 9.59 -7.82 -1.99
C ILE A 32 10.07 -6.39 -2.20
N LEU A 33 10.47 -5.70 -1.11
CA LEU A 33 10.70 -4.26 -1.09
C LEU A 33 12.13 -3.82 -1.40
N LYS A 34 13.15 -4.66 -1.11
CA LYS A 34 14.57 -4.27 -1.17
C LYS A 34 15.05 -3.71 -2.52
N ASN A 35 14.37 -4.07 -3.61
CA ASN A 35 14.73 -3.58 -4.94
C ASN A 35 14.09 -2.22 -5.28
N TYR A 36 13.12 -1.76 -4.49
CA TYR A 36 12.32 -0.56 -4.76
C TYR A 36 12.54 0.55 -3.73
N VAL A 37 12.77 0.19 -2.49
CA VAL A 37 13.00 1.14 -1.39
C VAL A 37 14.46 1.58 -1.35
N ARG A 38 14.70 2.88 -1.26
CA ARG A 38 16.04 3.50 -1.14
C ARG A 38 16.01 4.54 -0.02
N GLN A 39 17.17 4.76 0.60
CA GLN A 39 17.36 5.82 1.58
C GLN A 39 17.00 7.19 0.98
N GLY A 40 16.47 8.08 1.77
CA GLY A 40 16.05 9.43 1.37
C GLY A 40 14.65 9.51 0.75
N MET A 41 13.99 8.36 0.46
CA MET A 41 12.65 8.37 -0.12
C MET A 41 11.57 8.75 0.90
N THR A 42 10.54 9.44 0.41
CA THR A 42 9.21 9.52 1.04
C THR A 42 8.32 8.45 0.41
N ILE A 43 7.84 7.51 1.20
CA ILE A 43 7.09 6.34 0.73
C ILE A 43 5.69 6.35 1.30
N LEU A 44 4.69 6.17 0.44
CA LEU A 44 3.30 5.95 0.83
C LEU A 44 3.03 4.45 0.94
N ASP A 45 2.66 3.99 2.14
CA ASP A 45 2.11 2.65 2.37
C ASP A 45 0.58 2.77 2.43
N LEU A 46 -0.08 2.45 1.31
CA LEU A 46 -1.50 2.68 1.08
C LEU A 46 -2.33 1.45 1.47
N GLY A 47 -3.13 1.57 2.52
CA GLY A 47 -3.81 0.45 3.17
C GLY A 47 -2.81 -0.33 4.03
N CYS A 48 -2.12 0.39 4.93
CA CYS A 48 -1.00 -0.16 5.71
C CYS A 48 -1.43 -1.22 6.74
N GLY A 49 -2.71 -1.25 7.10
CA GLY A 49 -3.24 -2.13 8.13
C GLY A 49 -2.48 -1.97 9.45
N THR A 50 -2.09 -3.09 10.05
CA THR A 50 -1.33 -3.13 11.30
C THR A 50 0.17 -2.84 11.14
N GLY A 51 0.62 -2.40 9.94
CA GLY A 51 1.99 -1.99 9.67
C GLY A 51 2.98 -3.12 9.34
N TYR A 52 2.50 -4.27 8.86
CA TYR A 52 3.38 -5.40 8.51
C TYR A 52 4.46 -5.02 7.49
N PHE A 53 4.09 -4.29 6.44
CA PHE A 53 5.04 -3.77 5.46
C PHE A 53 5.65 -2.44 5.89
N THR A 54 4.89 -1.57 6.54
CA THR A 54 5.33 -0.25 7.03
C THR A 54 6.64 -0.32 7.82
N LEU A 55 6.70 -1.26 8.80
CA LEU A 55 7.89 -1.45 9.64
C LEU A 55 9.11 -1.89 8.83
N GLU A 56 8.93 -2.73 7.82
CA GLU A 56 10.05 -3.18 6.98
C GLU A 56 10.49 -2.09 5.99
N ILE A 57 9.56 -1.29 5.47
CA ILE A 57 9.88 -0.10 4.66
C ILE A 57 10.75 0.85 5.49
N ALA A 58 10.35 1.15 6.73
CA ALA A 58 11.10 2.04 7.63
C ALA A 58 12.51 1.51 7.92
N LYS A 59 12.67 0.19 8.14
CA LYS A 59 14.00 -0.43 8.29
C LYS A 59 14.87 -0.27 7.05
N LEU A 60 14.30 -0.45 5.85
CA LEU A 60 15.02 -0.31 4.58
C LEU A 60 15.45 1.12 4.30
N LEU A 61 14.73 2.12 4.81
CA LEU A 61 15.13 3.53 4.74
C LEU A 61 16.38 3.84 5.57
N ASN A 62 16.77 2.96 6.50
CA ASN A 62 18.01 3.07 7.28
C ASN A 62 18.22 4.47 7.88
N ASN A 63 17.24 4.94 8.62
CA ASN A 63 17.23 6.25 9.31
C ASN A 63 17.22 7.49 8.40
N ASN A 64 17.10 7.33 7.10
CA ASN A 64 17.04 8.44 6.15
C ASN A 64 15.85 8.25 5.21
N GLY A 65 14.81 9.06 5.40
CA GLY A 65 13.58 9.02 4.64
C GLY A 65 12.34 9.04 5.53
N LYS A 66 11.17 8.79 4.93
CA LYS A 66 9.89 8.86 5.60
C LYS A 66 8.90 7.83 5.05
N VAL A 67 8.09 7.24 5.91
CA VAL A 67 6.94 6.41 5.52
C VAL A 67 5.67 7.12 5.95
N ILE A 68 4.76 7.33 5.01
CA ILE A 68 3.39 7.78 5.29
C ILE A 68 2.52 6.53 5.25
N ALA A 69 2.11 6.07 6.43
CA ALA A 69 1.30 4.87 6.60
C ALA A 69 -0.18 5.27 6.66
N VAL A 70 -0.94 4.93 5.62
CA VAL A 70 -2.34 5.34 5.46
C VAL A 70 -3.26 4.16 5.55
N ASP A 71 -4.29 4.28 6.40
CA ASP A 71 -5.42 3.34 6.45
C ASP A 71 -6.71 4.08 6.82
N VAL A 72 -7.85 3.54 6.41
CA VAL A 72 -9.18 4.08 6.76
C VAL A 72 -9.66 3.56 8.12
N GLN A 73 -9.13 2.43 8.57
CA GLN A 73 -9.53 1.78 9.82
C GLN A 73 -8.65 2.24 10.98
N GLU A 74 -9.18 3.12 11.85
CA GLU A 74 -8.46 3.63 13.02
C GLU A 74 -7.95 2.50 13.92
N GLY A 75 -8.74 1.43 14.13
CA GLY A 75 -8.30 0.29 14.94
C GLY A 75 -7.06 -0.45 14.38
N MET A 76 -6.84 -0.45 13.07
CA MET A 76 -5.61 -0.96 12.46
C MET A 76 -4.43 -0.04 12.78
N LEU A 77 -4.65 1.27 12.70
CA LEU A 77 -3.62 2.27 13.00
C LEU A 77 -3.27 2.27 14.49
N ASP A 78 -4.22 2.01 15.39
CA ASP A 78 -3.95 1.87 16.83
C ASP A 78 -3.00 0.70 17.12
N ILE A 79 -3.18 -0.43 16.42
CA ILE A 79 -2.25 -1.56 16.52
C ILE A 79 -0.85 -1.15 16.01
N LEU A 80 -0.77 -0.41 14.92
CA LEU A 80 0.50 0.12 14.41
C LEU A 80 1.15 1.06 15.43
N ARG A 81 0.39 2.01 16.01
CA ARG A 81 0.88 2.92 17.07
C ARG A 81 1.45 2.15 18.27
N GLN A 82 0.76 1.09 18.72
CA GLN A 82 1.24 0.23 19.80
C GLN A 82 2.58 -0.44 19.46
N LYS A 83 2.75 -0.95 18.21
CA LYS A 83 4.01 -1.55 17.75
C LYS A 83 5.17 -0.54 17.67
N LEU A 84 4.85 0.74 17.52
CA LEU A 84 5.82 1.82 17.42
C LEU A 84 6.19 2.41 18.79
N GLN A 85 5.47 2.09 19.86
CA GLN A 85 5.83 2.53 21.21
C GLN A 85 7.24 2.04 21.57
N ASN A 86 8.11 3.00 21.96
CA ASN A 86 9.53 2.75 22.28
C ASN A 86 10.35 2.12 21.14
N ASN A 87 9.89 2.27 19.88
CA ASN A 87 10.57 1.77 18.70
C ASN A 87 11.26 2.95 17.96
N GLU A 88 12.55 2.80 17.66
CA GLU A 88 13.33 3.84 16.96
C GLU A 88 12.75 4.19 15.57
N LEU A 89 12.00 3.26 14.95
CA LEU A 89 11.36 3.49 13.65
C LEU A 89 10.22 4.52 13.73
N GLN A 90 9.70 4.81 14.91
CA GLN A 90 8.60 5.78 15.10
C GLN A 90 8.89 7.12 14.45
N ARG A 91 10.13 7.59 14.51
CA ARG A 91 10.55 8.88 13.91
C ARG A 91 10.48 8.93 12.39
N LEU A 92 10.45 7.77 11.73
CA LEU A 92 10.39 7.66 10.26
C LEU A 92 8.97 7.45 9.75
N ILE A 93 8.01 7.13 10.63
CA ILE A 93 6.66 6.70 10.25
C ILE A 93 5.66 7.76 10.69
N GLU A 94 5.01 8.37 9.71
CA GLU A 94 3.83 9.20 9.91
C GLU A 94 2.58 8.34 9.71
N ILE A 95 1.73 8.25 10.73
CA ILE A 95 0.47 7.51 10.67
C ILE A 95 -0.64 8.48 10.30
N HIS A 96 -1.39 8.16 9.25
CA HIS A 96 -2.44 9.01 8.71
C HIS A 96 -3.74 8.22 8.56
N ASN A 97 -4.75 8.56 9.37
CA ASN A 97 -6.12 8.07 9.15
C ASN A 97 -6.75 8.87 8.03
N SER A 98 -7.08 8.20 6.94
CA SER A 98 -7.61 8.85 5.74
C SER A 98 -9.10 8.55 5.59
N PRO A 99 -9.93 9.52 5.24
CA PRO A 99 -11.29 9.25 4.80
C PRO A 99 -11.30 8.32 3.58
N GLU A 100 -12.34 7.51 3.42
CA GLU A 100 -12.45 6.55 2.31
C GLU A 100 -12.37 7.19 0.92
N ASN A 101 -12.75 8.47 0.79
CA ASN A 101 -12.90 9.16 -0.48
C ASN A 101 -11.74 10.09 -0.85
N THR A 102 -10.73 10.25 0.00
CA THR A 102 -9.56 11.09 -0.28
C THR A 102 -8.36 10.66 0.56
N LEU A 103 -7.15 10.89 0.05
CA LEU A 103 -5.92 10.59 0.77
C LEU A 103 -5.46 11.73 1.69
N CYS A 104 -5.91 12.95 1.45
CA CYS A 104 -5.53 14.15 2.23
C CYS A 104 -4.02 14.30 2.48
N LEU A 105 -3.17 13.81 1.57
CA LEU A 105 -1.72 13.88 1.72
C LEU A 105 -1.21 15.31 1.55
N SER A 106 -0.28 15.74 2.39
CA SER A 106 0.34 17.06 2.32
C SER A 106 1.48 17.14 1.30
N GLU A 107 2.24 16.08 1.11
CA GLU A 107 3.48 16.06 0.33
C GLU A 107 3.46 15.08 -0.85
N ARG A 108 4.45 15.21 -1.73
CA ARG A 108 4.68 14.29 -2.85
C ARG A 108 5.58 13.14 -2.40
N VAL A 109 5.36 11.97 -3.01
CA VAL A 109 6.04 10.73 -2.65
C VAL A 109 6.92 10.19 -3.78
N ASP A 110 7.95 9.45 -3.41
CA ASP A 110 8.91 8.82 -4.34
C ASP A 110 8.52 7.40 -4.71
N PHE A 111 7.78 6.73 -3.84
CA PHE A 111 7.30 5.36 -4.06
C PHE A 111 5.95 5.16 -3.36
N ILE A 112 5.06 4.43 -4.02
CA ILE A 112 3.75 4.05 -3.46
C ILE A 112 3.71 2.53 -3.40
N PHE A 113 3.39 2.01 -2.23
CA PHE A 113 3.21 0.59 -1.99
C PHE A 113 1.75 0.32 -1.61
N ALA A 114 1.06 -0.50 -2.38
CA ALA A 114 -0.32 -0.88 -2.17
C ALA A 114 -0.44 -2.40 -2.27
N PHE A 115 -0.48 -3.05 -1.11
CA PHE A 115 -0.45 -4.50 -1.02
C PHE A 115 -1.74 -5.04 -0.40
N TYR A 116 -2.61 -5.59 -1.24
CA TYR A 116 -3.93 -6.11 -0.88
C TYR A 116 -4.90 -5.04 -0.37
N SER A 117 -4.85 -3.84 -0.96
CA SER A 117 -5.64 -2.70 -0.50
C SER A 117 -6.58 -2.11 -1.55
N PHE A 118 -6.22 -2.10 -2.84
CA PHE A 118 -7.03 -1.46 -3.87
C PHE A 118 -8.42 -2.07 -4.04
N HIS A 119 -8.57 -3.38 -3.86
CA HIS A 119 -9.85 -4.06 -4.00
C HIS A 119 -10.88 -3.69 -2.92
N GLU A 120 -10.42 -3.16 -1.79
CA GLU A 120 -11.26 -2.70 -0.68
C GLU A 120 -11.70 -1.23 -0.84
N MET A 121 -11.12 -0.49 -1.79
CA MET A 121 -11.38 0.94 -1.97
C MET A 121 -12.71 1.20 -2.66
N LYS A 122 -13.66 1.76 -1.92
CA LYS A 122 -14.98 2.15 -2.44
C LYS A 122 -14.90 3.30 -3.45
N TYR A 123 -14.05 4.28 -3.19
CA TYR A 123 -13.89 5.49 -4.01
C TYR A 123 -12.56 5.48 -4.78
N ILE A 124 -12.28 4.36 -5.45
CA ILE A 124 -11.00 4.12 -6.13
C ILE A 124 -10.63 5.22 -7.13
N ASP A 125 -11.60 5.80 -7.84
CA ASP A 125 -11.34 6.85 -8.84
C ASP A 125 -10.85 8.14 -8.18
N ASN A 126 -11.40 8.49 -7.01
CA ASN A 126 -10.94 9.63 -6.22
C ASN A 126 -9.51 9.39 -5.70
N ILE A 127 -9.27 8.19 -5.18
CA ILE A 127 -7.94 7.81 -4.68
C ILE A 127 -6.90 7.87 -5.80
N ILE A 128 -7.18 7.35 -7.00
CA ILE A 128 -6.28 7.46 -8.14
C ILE A 128 -6.03 8.91 -8.53
N SER A 129 -7.07 9.76 -8.52
CA SER A 129 -6.94 11.19 -8.78
C SER A 129 -6.07 11.90 -7.73
N ASP A 130 -6.14 11.48 -6.47
CA ASP A 130 -5.26 12.00 -5.41
C ASP A 130 -3.82 11.52 -5.60
N LEU A 131 -3.61 10.24 -5.94
CA LEU A 131 -2.29 9.69 -6.18
C LEU A 131 -1.55 10.44 -7.29
N ILE A 132 -2.21 10.71 -8.44
CA ILE A 132 -1.55 11.39 -9.57
C ILE A 132 -1.06 12.80 -9.21
N ARG A 133 -1.74 13.49 -8.27
CA ARG A 133 -1.30 14.80 -7.77
C ARG A 133 -0.12 14.72 -6.80
N LYS A 134 0.14 13.53 -6.24
CA LYS A 134 1.15 13.30 -5.19
C LYS A 134 2.38 12.54 -5.65
N VAL A 135 2.40 12.07 -6.90
CA VAL A 135 3.60 11.45 -7.48
C VAL A 135 4.61 12.52 -7.95
N LYS A 136 5.89 12.17 -7.85
CA LYS A 136 6.99 12.86 -8.52
C LYS A 136 7.23 12.23 -9.90
N PRO A 137 7.97 12.83 -10.85
CA PRO A 137 8.19 12.25 -12.19
C PRO A 137 8.68 10.82 -12.13
N GLU A 138 9.51 10.35 -11.38
CA GLU A 138 10.04 8.97 -11.36
C GLU A 138 9.34 8.04 -10.35
N THR A 139 8.22 8.48 -9.76
CA THR A 139 7.50 7.69 -8.76
C THR A 139 7.01 6.37 -9.35
N LYS A 140 7.35 5.27 -8.70
CA LYS A 140 6.80 3.96 -8.99
C LYS A 140 5.68 3.61 -8.02
N ILE A 141 4.67 2.93 -8.53
CA ILE A 141 3.55 2.41 -7.74
C ILE A 141 3.59 0.89 -7.82
N PHE A 142 3.77 0.23 -6.68
CA PHE A 142 3.66 -1.22 -6.55
C PHE A 142 2.23 -1.59 -6.16
N ILE A 143 1.52 -2.31 -7.01
CA ILE A 143 0.17 -2.79 -6.74
C ILE A 143 0.19 -4.32 -6.72
N SER A 144 -0.29 -4.92 -5.64
CA SER A 144 -0.42 -6.37 -5.51
C SER A 144 -1.77 -6.75 -4.94
N GLU A 145 -2.41 -7.78 -5.53
CA GLU A 145 -3.69 -8.31 -5.06
C GLU A 145 -3.66 -9.84 -4.96
N GLN A 146 -4.32 -10.39 -3.93
CA GLN A 146 -4.35 -11.82 -3.68
C GLN A 146 -5.19 -12.57 -4.73
N LYS A 147 -4.62 -13.60 -5.37
CA LYS A 147 -5.26 -14.35 -6.47
C LYS A 147 -6.57 -15.05 -6.07
N LEU A 148 -6.64 -15.54 -4.83
CA LEU A 148 -7.80 -16.26 -4.33
C LEU A 148 -8.95 -15.32 -3.94
N HIS A 149 -8.64 -14.06 -3.63
CA HIS A 149 -9.64 -13.09 -3.17
C HIS A 149 -10.09 -12.15 -4.30
N VAL A 150 -9.15 -11.71 -5.13
CA VAL A 150 -9.40 -10.79 -6.24
C VAL A 150 -9.33 -11.54 -7.57
N SER A 151 -10.40 -11.54 -8.33
CA SER A 151 -10.42 -12.19 -9.65
C SER A 151 -9.44 -11.51 -10.62
N LYS A 152 -9.03 -12.24 -11.67
CA LYS A 152 -8.19 -11.68 -12.73
C LYS A 152 -8.82 -10.42 -13.36
N ASN A 153 -10.11 -10.48 -13.64
CA ASN A 153 -10.85 -9.36 -14.25
C ASN A 153 -10.93 -8.15 -13.32
N ALA A 154 -11.17 -8.35 -12.01
CA ALA A 154 -11.18 -7.27 -11.03
C ALA A 154 -9.80 -6.59 -10.94
N PHE A 155 -8.73 -7.36 -10.87
CA PHE A 155 -7.38 -6.82 -10.87
C PHE A 155 -7.08 -5.97 -12.13
N TYR A 156 -7.39 -6.49 -13.32
CA TYR A 156 -7.13 -5.73 -14.55
C TYR A 156 -8.05 -4.52 -14.72
N LYS A 157 -9.24 -4.49 -14.12
CA LYS A 157 -10.05 -3.27 -14.05
C LYS A 157 -9.38 -2.17 -13.24
N ILE A 158 -8.74 -2.53 -12.10
CA ILE A 158 -7.94 -1.57 -11.30
C ILE A 158 -6.81 -1.02 -12.16
N ILE A 159 -6.05 -1.90 -12.84
CA ILE A 159 -4.93 -1.48 -13.68
C ILE A 159 -5.38 -0.58 -14.82
N ALA A 160 -6.46 -0.92 -15.52
CA ALA A 160 -7.01 -0.08 -16.59
C ALA A 160 -7.41 1.32 -16.10
N LYS A 161 -7.97 1.44 -14.88
CA LYS A 161 -8.25 2.75 -14.26
C LYS A 161 -6.95 3.55 -14.04
N MET A 162 -5.89 2.91 -13.57
CA MET A 162 -4.58 3.55 -13.41
C MET A 162 -4.03 4.01 -14.77
N GLU A 163 -4.09 3.16 -15.80
CA GLU A 163 -3.63 3.48 -17.17
C GLU A 163 -4.39 4.65 -17.78
N ASN A 164 -5.71 4.72 -17.58
CA ASN A 164 -6.57 5.83 -18.02
C ASN A 164 -6.25 7.14 -17.29
N ASN A 165 -5.62 7.09 -16.13
CA ASN A 165 -5.19 8.25 -15.36
C ASN A 165 -3.69 8.56 -15.52
N GLY A 166 -3.05 8.10 -16.61
CA GLY A 166 -1.69 8.51 -16.96
C GLY A 166 -0.58 7.66 -16.38
N PHE A 167 -0.88 6.48 -15.86
CA PHE A 167 0.12 5.51 -15.46
C PHE A 167 0.36 4.47 -16.55
N GLU A 168 1.55 3.87 -16.58
CA GLU A 168 1.88 2.73 -17.43
C GLU A 168 2.55 1.62 -16.64
N ILE A 169 2.36 0.36 -17.05
CA ILE A 169 3.03 -0.77 -16.42
C ILE A 169 4.49 -0.80 -16.87
N CYS A 170 5.43 -0.82 -15.92
CA CYS A 170 6.86 -0.99 -16.22
C CYS A 170 7.42 -2.35 -15.79
N GLU A 171 6.82 -3.00 -14.79
CA GLU A 171 7.29 -4.31 -14.30
C GLU A 171 6.11 -5.20 -13.88
N ARG A 172 6.33 -6.53 -13.91
CA ARG A 172 5.38 -7.55 -13.40
C ARG A 172 6.11 -8.50 -12.46
N PRO A 173 6.32 -8.09 -11.18
CA PRO A 173 7.03 -8.93 -10.23
C PRO A 173 6.25 -10.20 -9.90
N ILE A 174 6.98 -11.31 -9.73
CA ILE A 174 6.39 -12.59 -9.33
C ILE A 174 6.31 -12.63 -7.80
N ILE A 175 5.10 -12.56 -7.27
CA ILE A 175 4.80 -12.66 -5.85
C ILE A 175 3.94 -13.90 -5.61
N CYS A 176 4.32 -14.73 -4.64
CA CYS A 176 3.57 -15.92 -4.31
C CYS A 176 2.09 -15.60 -4.03
N CYS A 177 1.18 -16.36 -4.65
CA CYS A 177 -0.27 -16.26 -4.47
C CYS A 177 -0.88 -14.89 -4.84
N SER A 178 -0.12 -14.02 -5.52
CA SER A 178 -0.56 -12.65 -5.86
C SER A 178 -0.46 -12.37 -7.36
N ARG A 179 -1.25 -11.38 -7.81
CA ARG A 179 -1.03 -10.64 -9.05
C ARG A 179 -0.40 -9.32 -8.68
N ALA A 180 0.73 -9.00 -9.28
CA ALA A 180 1.44 -7.77 -8.98
C ALA A 180 1.88 -7.05 -10.26
N VAL A 181 1.88 -5.73 -10.20
CA VAL A 181 2.45 -4.85 -11.22
C VAL A 181 3.18 -3.70 -10.54
N ILE A 182 4.15 -3.15 -11.25
CA ILE A 182 4.72 -1.85 -10.94
C ILE A 182 4.35 -0.93 -12.08
N MET A 183 3.85 0.23 -11.73
CA MET A 183 3.46 1.28 -12.67
C MET A 183 4.25 2.55 -12.38
N ARG A 184 4.37 3.41 -13.39
CA ARG A 184 4.92 4.77 -13.27
C ARG A 184 4.04 5.74 -14.04
N THR A 185 4.22 7.03 -13.84
CA THR A 185 3.62 8.05 -14.70
C THR A 185 4.20 7.97 -16.11
N LYS A 186 3.34 8.21 -17.11
CA LYS A 186 3.74 8.33 -18.53
C LYS A 186 4.58 9.57 -18.78
#